data_29466a505c6bfa1cd805e27578ec093c
#
_entry.id   29466a505c6bfa1cd805e27578ec093c
#
_cell.length_a   1.000
_cell.length_b   1.000
_cell.length_c   1.000
_cell.angle_alpha   90.00
_cell.angle_beta   90.00
_cell.angle_gamma   90.00
#
_symmetry.space_group_name_H-M   'P 1'
#
loop_
_entity.id
_entity.type
_entity.pdbx_description
1 polymer ?
#
loop_
_entity_poly.entity_id
_entity_poly.type
_entity_poly.pdbx_seq_one_letter_code
_entity_poly.pdbx_strand_id
1 'polypeptide(L)'
;MAEENKTPLVVEQPYHILYKHSFGKVSPYFIGLANKRLYGTVCRNREKHKNGKDLLFLPPRADCPECMAEIHEWVDLTDAVFRIYTFTTTYFAGESFLDKLPITLINVEVEGYDNSYSKLTSVLVVDEPGEYNIDRKDVKIGMRIKPKFKDVPLEKVDASTLYFVPVKE
;
A
#
# COMPACT_ATOMS: atom_id res chain seq x y z
N MET A 1 2.58 13.32 -60.80
CA MET A 1 3.34 13.26 -59.52
C MET A 1 2.63 12.25 -58.65
N ALA A 2 3.27 11.11 -58.36
CA ALA A 2 2.67 10.07 -57.54
C ALA A 2 2.60 10.58 -56.08
N GLU A 3 1.43 10.49 -55.47
CA GLU A 3 1.27 10.71 -54.05
C GLU A 3 2.08 9.65 -53.32
N GLU A 4 3.17 10.06 -52.64
CA GLU A 4 3.91 9.21 -51.72
C GLU A 4 2.98 8.73 -50.62
N ASN A 5 2.77 7.44 -50.58
CA ASN A 5 1.98 6.78 -49.56
C ASN A 5 2.68 6.95 -48.20
N LYS A 6 2.22 7.93 -47.43
CA LYS A 6 2.74 8.29 -46.08
C LYS A 6 2.23 7.40 -44.97
N THR A 7 1.93 6.15 -45.25
CA THR A 7 1.54 5.20 -44.20
C THR A 7 2.75 4.93 -43.33
N PRO A 8 2.72 5.23 -42.04
CA PRO A 8 3.84 4.97 -41.15
C PRO A 8 4.16 3.47 -41.06
N LEU A 9 5.45 3.14 -41.05
CA LEU A 9 5.88 1.77 -40.82
C LEU A 9 5.55 1.39 -39.36
N VAL A 10 4.68 0.40 -39.19
CA VAL A 10 4.33 -0.16 -37.89
C VAL A 10 5.15 -1.44 -37.70
N VAL A 11 5.88 -1.50 -36.58
CA VAL A 11 6.69 -2.67 -36.20
C VAL A 11 6.26 -3.13 -34.82
N GLU A 12 5.86 -4.38 -34.69
CA GLU A 12 5.58 -5.00 -33.40
C GLU A 12 6.88 -5.59 -32.83
N GLN A 13 7.25 -5.15 -31.63
CA GLN A 13 8.41 -5.68 -30.90
C GLN A 13 7.96 -6.14 -29.52
N PRO A 14 7.75 -7.45 -29.32
CA PRO A 14 7.42 -7.98 -28.00
C PRO A 14 8.63 -7.90 -27.07
N TYR A 15 8.43 -7.38 -25.87
CA TYR A 15 9.43 -7.35 -24.81
C TYR A 15 9.03 -8.29 -23.68
N HIS A 16 9.94 -9.21 -23.33
CA HIS A 16 9.80 -10.05 -22.15
C HIS A 16 10.87 -9.65 -21.13
N ILE A 17 10.44 -9.07 -20.01
CA ILE A 17 11.33 -8.61 -18.95
C ILE A 17 11.10 -9.46 -17.71
N LEU A 18 12.14 -10.15 -17.25
CA LEU A 18 12.14 -10.88 -15.98
C LEU A 18 13.01 -10.13 -14.97
N TYR A 19 12.37 -9.58 -13.93
CA TYR A 19 13.09 -8.97 -12.81
C TYR A 19 13.30 -9.98 -11.69
N LYS A 20 14.55 -10.07 -11.21
CA LYS A 20 14.88 -10.73 -9.96
C LYS A 20 15.43 -9.67 -9.02
N HIS A 21 14.77 -9.44 -7.91
CA HIS A 21 15.18 -8.45 -6.92
C HIS A 21 14.96 -8.99 -5.50
N SER A 22 15.60 -8.35 -4.53
CA SER A 22 15.42 -8.60 -3.12
C SER A 22 14.73 -7.38 -2.48
N PHE A 23 13.88 -7.61 -1.52
CA PHE A 23 13.32 -6.54 -0.66
C PHE A 23 14.30 -6.07 0.41
N GLY A 24 15.50 -6.66 0.47
CA GLY A 24 16.55 -6.28 1.43
C GLY A 24 16.08 -6.32 2.87
N LYS A 25 16.42 -5.29 3.66
CA LYS A 25 16.09 -5.17 5.08
C LYS A 25 14.59 -5.11 5.38
N VAL A 26 13.74 -4.79 4.40
CA VAL A 26 12.29 -4.76 4.57
C VAL A 26 11.60 -6.06 4.16
N SER A 27 12.34 -7.11 3.83
CA SER A 27 11.82 -8.45 3.53
C SER A 27 10.84 -9.00 4.58
N PRO A 28 11.02 -8.78 5.91
CA PRO A 28 10.08 -9.26 6.91
C PRO A 28 8.66 -8.72 6.73
N TYR A 29 8.49 -7.52 6.17
CA TYR A 29 7.17 -6.98 5.84
C TYR A 29 6.44 -7.86 4.82
N PHE A 30 7.07 -8.20 3.71
CA PHE A 30 6.46 -9.01 2.65
C PHE A 30 6.24 -10.47 3.09
N ILE A 31 7.17 -11.03 3.86
CA ILE A 31 6.98 -12.35 4.49
C ILE A 31 5.77 -12.30 5.44
N GLY A 32 5.63 -11.22 6.20
CA GLY A 32 4.46 -10.96 7.03
C GLY A 32 3.17 -10.97 6.22
N LEU A 33 3.09 -10.22 5.12
CA LEU A 33 1.90 -10.15 4.26
C LEU A 33 1.48 -11.54 3.75
N ALA A 34 2.44 -12.38 3.32
CA ALA A 34 2.16 -13.77 2.91
C ALA A 34 1.58 -14.61 4.06
N ASN A 35 1.96 -14.29 5.30
CA ASN A 35 1.48 -14.96 6.52
C ASN A 35 0.30 -14.24 7.19
N LYS A 36 -0.37 -13.31 6.48
CA LYS A 36 -1.50 -12.54 6.98
C LYS A 36 -1.15 -11.69 8.22
N ARG A 37 0.07 -11.15 8.24
CA ARG A 37 0.59 -10.26 9.28
C ARG A 37 1.02 -8.93 8.68
N LEU A 38 0.72 -7.85 9.38
CA LEU A 38 1.11 -6.49 8.99
C LEU A 38 2.16 -5.96 9.95
N TYR A 39 3.37 -5.77 9.45
CA TYR A 39 4.49 -5.25 10.25
C TYR A 39 4.84 -3.83 9.85
N GLY A 40 5.07 -2.98 10.83
CA GLY A 40 5.74 -1.70 10.68
C GLY A 40 7.11 -1.69 11.37
N THR A 41 7.87 -0.62 11.20
CA THR A 41 9.13 -0.38 11.94
C THR A 41 9.03 0.86 12.80
N VAL A 42 9.66 0.85 13.97
CA VAL A 42 9.62 1.96 14.94
C VAL A 42 11.02 2.43 15.27
N CYS A 43 11.25 3.73 15.12
CA CYS A 43 12.45 4.37 15.67
C CYS A 43 12.14 4.99 17.03
N ARG A 44 12.88 4.58 18.06
CA ARG A 44 12.71 5.06 19.45
C ARG A 44 13.74 6.10 19.89
N ASN A 45 14.52 6.63 18.96
CA ASN A 45 15.54 7.62 19.28
C ASN A 45 14.93 9.03 19.46
N ARG A 46 14.01 9.13 20.43
CA ARG A 46 13.20 10.32 20.72
C ARG A 46 14.00 11.60 20.87
N GLU A 47 15.18 11.51 21.49
CA GLU A 47 16.05 12.67 21.75
C GLU A 47 16.54 13.35 20.47
N LYS A 48 16.59 12.60 19.35
CA LYS A 48 17.01 13.11 18.04
C LYS A 48 15.84 13.40 17.11
N HIS A 49 14.60 13.13 17.55
CA HIS A 49 13.42 13.43 16.75
C HIS A 49 12.91 14.83 17.07
N LYS A 50 12.49 15.56 16.04
CA LYS A 50 12.01 16.95 16.15
C LYS A 50 10.85 17.14 17.12
N ASN A 51 9.98 16.13 17.19
CA ASN A 51 8.81 16.13 18.08
C ASN A 51 9.03 15.38 19.39
N GLY A 52 10.22 14.81 19.63
CA GLY A 52 10.52 14.06 20.85
C GLY A 52 9.75 12.75 21.01
N LYS A 53 9.16 12.19 19.94
CA LYS A 53 8.32 11.00 19.98
C LYS A 53 8.94 9.83 19.24
N ASP A 54 8.41 8.63 19.52
CA ASP A 54 8.68 7.46 18.69
C ASP A 54 8.04 7.66 17.31
N LEU A 55 8.76 7.27 16.25
CA LEU A 55 8.26 7.38 14.88
C LEU A 55 7.95 5.98 14.35
N LEU A 56 6.69 5.78 13.96
CA LEU A 56 6.24 4.59 13.27
C LEU A 56 6.36 4.79 11.75
N PHE A 57 6.88 3.78 11.07
CA PHE A 57 6.94 3.74 9.62
C PHE A 57 6.09 2.58 9.08
N LEU A 58 5.09 2.92 8.30
CA LEU A 58 4.24 2.01 7.55
C LEU A 58 3.93 2.66 6.17
N PRO A 59 4.49 2.18 5.06
CA PRO A 59 5.38 1.02 4.91
C PRO A 59 6.65 1.12 5.75
N PRO A 60 7.25 -0.04 6.16
CA PRO A 60 8.43 -0.04 7.00
C PRO A 60 9.65 0.58 6.30
N ARG A 61 10.53 1.17 7.08
CA ARG A 61 11.81 1.72 6.63
C ARG A 61 12.96 1.06 7.37
N ALA A 62 14.09 0.93 6.68
CA ALA A 62 15.32 0.41 7.28
C ALA A 62 16.04 1.47 8.12
N ASP A 63 15.87 2.76 7.76
CA ASP A 63 16.58 3.87 8.37
C ASP A 63 15.61 5.00 8.70
N CYS A 64 15.84 5.67 9.83
CA CYS A 64 15.03 6.80 10.28
C CYS A 64 15.45 8.08 9.54
N PRO A 65 14.52 8.81 8.90
CA PRO A 65 14.86 10.04 8.17
C PRO A 65 15.20 11.23 9.08
N GLU A 66 14.87 11.17 10.37
CA GLU A 66 15.20 12.27 11.30
C GLU A 66 16.57 12.09 11.97
N CYS A 67 16.82 10.91 12.51
CA CYS A 67 18.06 10.67 13.26
C CYS A 67 19.12 9.90 12.47
N MET A 68 18.81 9.45 11.24
CA MET A 68 19.68 8.68 10.34
C MET A 68 20.15 7.34 10.93
N ALA A 69 19.54 6.90 12.03
CA ALA A 69 19.87 5.61 12.64
C ALA A 69 19.15 4.46 11.92
N GLU A 70 19.80 3.32 11.86
CA GLU A 70 19.19 2.08 11.40
C GLU A 70 18.07 1.66 12.37
N ILE A 71 16.94 1.18 11.81
CA ILE A 71 15.79 0.76 12.57
C ILE A 71 15.77 -0.77 12.64
N HIS A 72 15.83 -1.32 13.85
CA HIS A 72 15.82 -2.76 14.06
C HIS A 72 14.52 -3.25 14.70
N GLU A 73 13.69 -2.34 15.21
CA GLU A 73 12.47 -2.70 15.92
C GLU A 73 11.28 -2.82 14.96
N TRP A 74 10.67 -3.99 14.97
CA TRP A 74 9.46 -4.30 14.24
C TRP A 74 8.26 -4.33 15.19
N VAL A 75 7.13 -3.85 14.74
CA VAL A 75 5.86 -3.89 15.48
C VAL A 75 4.81 -4.60 14.64
N ASP A 76 4.08 -5.52 15.27
CA ASP A 76 2.92 -6.17 14.66
C ASP A 76 1.71 -5.24 14.75
N LEU A 77 1.18 -4.87 13.61
CA LEU A 77 0.03 -3.98 13.45
C LEU A 77 -1.20 -4.73 12.90
N THR A 78 -1.16 -6.05 12.87
CA THR A 78 -2.23 -6.88 12.28
C THR A 78 -3.59 -6.59 12.89
N ASP A 79 -3.64 -6.42 14.21
CA ASP A 79 -4.86 -6.14 14.96
C ASP A 79 -4.99 -4.66 15.38
N ALA A 80 -4.10 -3.79 14.86
CA ALA A 80 -4.17 -2.36 15.15
C ALA A 80 -5.40 -1.72 14.51
N VAL A 81 -5.84 -0.61 15.12
CA VAL A 81 -6.90 0.21 14.55
C VAL A 81 -6.29 1.23 13.60
N PHE A 82 -6.83 1.25 12.39
CA PHE A 82 -6.43 2.19 11.35
C PHE A 82 -7.54 3.19 11.09
N ARG A 83 -7.14 4.38 10.59
CA ARG A 83 -8.06 5.40 10.09
C ARG A 83 -7.68 5.83 8.68
N ILE A 84 -8.67 6.21 7.89
CA ILE A 84 -8.43 6.84 6.59
C ILE A 84 -7.91 8.25 6.84
N TYR A 85 -6.66 8.50 6.43
CA TYR A 85 -6.05 9.83 6.45
C TYR A 85 -6.53 10.66 5.27
N THR A 86 -6.50 10.08 4.07
CA THR A 86 -7.07 10.66 2.84
C THR A 86 -7.46 9.55 1.88
N PHE A 87 -8.28 9.87 0.89
CA PHE A 87 -8.67 8.91 -0.14
C PHE A 87 -8.90 9.59 -1.49
N THR A 88 -8.85 8.78 -2.53
CA THR A 88 -9.27 9.15 -3.88
C THR A 88 -9.98 7.98 -4.55
N THR A 89 -10.99 8.27 -5.36
CA THR A 89 -11.71 7.26 -6.13
C THR A 89 -11.46 7.48 -7.62
N THR A 90 -10.95 6.47 -8.30
CA THR A 90 -10.77 6.49 -9.75
C THR A 90 -11.92 5.77 -10.45
N TYR A 91 -12.40 6.36 -11.53
CA TYR A 91 -13.48 5.84 -12.39
C TYR A 91 -12.97 5.37 -13.74
N PHE A 92 -11.66 5.45 -13.96
CA PHE A 92 -11.01 4.92 -15.15
C PHE A 92 -9.70 4.24 -14.80
N ALA A 93 -9.33 3.21 -15.52
CA ALA A 93 -8.08 2.48 -15.37
C ALA A 93 -7.73 1.75 -16.66
N GLY A 94 -6.52 1.15 -16.71
CA GLY A 94 -6.13 0.25 -17.79
C GLY A 94 -7.00 -1.02 -17.82
N GLU A 95 -6.96 -1.73 -18.95
CA GLU A 95 -7.82 -2.88 -19.24
C GLU A 95 -7.89 -3.91 -18.11
N SER A 96 -6.77 -4.18 -17.43
CA SER A 96 -6.67 -5.16 -16.33
C SER A 96 -7.46 -4.79 -15.07
N PHE A 97 -8.04 -3.59 -15.01
CA PHE A 97 -8.77 -3.08 -13.84
C PHE A 97 -10.17 -2.57 -14.16
N LEU A 98 -10.63 -2.70 -15.42
CA LEU A 98 -11.94 -2.19 -15.82
C LEU A 98 -13.10 -2.84 -15.07
N ASP A 99 -12.97 -4.13 -14.78
CA ASP A 99 -13.94 -4.93 -14.01
C ASP A 99 -14.01 -4.57 -12.52
N LYS A 100 -13.03 -3.80 -12.03
CA LYS A 100 -12.89 -3.40 -10.62
C LYS A 100 -13.28 -1.96 -10.34
N LEU A 101 -13.64 -1.22 -11.37
CA LEU A 101 -14.01 0.20 -11.23
C LEU A 101 -15.40 0.38 -10.59
N PRO A 102 -15.60 1.43 -9.78
CA PRO A 102 -14.59 2.40 -9.34
C PRO A 102 -13.67 1.81 -8.25
N ILE A 103 -12.39 2.24 -8.22
CA ILE A 103 -11.42 1.82 -7.21
C ILE A 103 -11.18 2.98 -6.25
N THR A 104 -11.33 2.75 -4.96
CA THR A 104 -11.00 3.73 -3.92
C THR A 104 -9.64 3.40 -3.31
N LEU A 105 -8.68 4.29 -3.57
CA LEU A 105 -7.37 4.26 -2.94
C LEU A 105 -7.41 5.10 -1.66
N ILE A 106 -6.80 4.59 -0.61
CA ILE A 106 -6.72 5.24 0.70
C ILE A 106 -5.27 5.37 1.14
N ASN A 107 -4.97 6.44 1.86
CA ASN A 107 -3.79 6.53 2.70
C ASN A 107 -4.24 6.32 4.14
N VAL A 108 -3.55 5.43 4.85
CA VAL A 108 -3.96 5.04 6.20
C VAL A 108 -2.99 5.55 7.25
N GLU A 109 -3.50 5.77 8.45
CA GLU A 109 -2.71 6.02 9.66
C GLU A 109 -3.11 5.05 10.75
N VAL A 110 -2.17 4.77 11.66
CA VAL A 110 -2.35 3.86 12.79
C VAL A 110 -2.71 4.66 14.03
N GLU A 111 -3.79 4.32 14.72
CA GLU A 111 -4.14 4.97 15.99
C GLU A 111 -3.07 4.73 17.05
N GLY A 112 -2.78 5.78 17.84
CA GLY A 112 -1.83 5.70 18.96
C GLY A 112 -0.36 5.83 18.58
N TYR A 113 -0.04 6.00 17.30
CA TYR A 113 1.34 6.19 16.83
C TYR A 113 1.51 7.52 16.10
N ASP A 114 2.72 8.08 16.18
CA ASP A 114 3.14 9.15 15.28
C ASP A 114 3.73 8.52 14.01
N ASN A 115 2.98 8.60 12.91
CA ASN A 115 3.36 8.12 11.60
C ASN A 115 3.35 9.24 10.56
N SER A 116 3.82 10.41 10.96
CA SER A 116 3.85 11.63 10.14
C SER A 116 4.66 11.47 8.85
N TYR A 117 5.71 10.62 8.88
CA TYR A 117 6.67 10.45 7.79
C TYR A 117 6.27 9.44 6.71
N SER A 118 5.31 8.59 6.99
CA SER A 118 4.87 7.61 6.02
C SER A 118 3.40 7.27 6.20
N LYS A 119 2.69 7.19 5.11
CA LYS A 119 1.32 6.71 5.06
C LYS A 119 1.28 5.55 4.06
N LEU A 120 0.79 4.41 4.50
CA LEU A 120 0.59 3.29 3.60
C LEU A 120 -0.57 3.62 2.66
N THR A 121 -0.31 3.48 1.35
CA THR A 121 -1.37 3.54 0.34
C THR A 121 -1.87 2.12 0.07
N SER A 122 -3.18 1.94 0.09
CA SER A 122 -3.82 0.66 -0.20
C SER A 122 -5.22 0.87 -0.79
N VAL A 123 -5.91 -0.22 -1.07
CA VAL A 123 -7.28 -0.21 -1.61
C VAL A 123 -8.28 -0.39 -0.47
N LEU A 124 -9.36 0.37 -0.50
CA LEU A 124 -10.53 0.16 0.36
C LEU A 124 -11.55 -0.69 -0.39
N VAL A 125 -11.96 -1.81 0.20
CA VAL A 125 -12.95 -2.73 -0.37
C VAL A 125 -14.06 -3.00 0.63
N VAL A 126 -15.22 -3.47 0.14
CA VAL A 126 -16.26 -4.02 1.01
C VAL A 126 -15.81 -5.39 1.52
N ASP A 127 -16.27 -5.80 2.70
CA ASP A 127 -15.85 -7.04 3.38
C ASP A 127 -16.40 -8.33 2.70
N GLU A 128 -16.83 -8.23 1.45
CA GLU A 128 -17.40 -9.35 0.70
C GLU A 128 -16.48 -9.76 -0.47
N PRO A 129 -16.22 -11.06 -0.66
CA PRO A 129 -15.39 -11.51 -1.77
C PRO A 129 -15.96 -11.06 -3.13
N GLY A 130 -15.17 -10.34 -3.91
CA GLY A 130 -15.53 -9.88 -5.25
C GLY A 130 -16.16 -8.49 -5.32
N GLU A 131 -16.49 -7.85 -4.21
CA GLU A 131 -16.97 -6.48 -4.20
C GLU A 131 -15.84 -5.49 -3.91
N TYR A 132 -15.44 -4.73 -4.93
CA TYR A 132 -14.42 -3.69 -4.81
C TYR A 132 -15.02 -2.29 -4.58
N ASN A 133 -16.36 -2.18 -4.57
CA ASN A 133 -17.05 -0.91 -4.72
C ASN A 133 -17.66 -0.45 -3.40
N ILE A 134 -16.94 0.41 -2.69
CA ILE A 134 -17.57 1.30 -1.71
C ILE A 134 -18.00 2.56 -2.46
N ASP A 135 -19.27 2.93 -2.38
CA ASP A 135 -19.73 4.19 -2.94
C ASP A 135 -18.94 5.33 -2.30
N ARG A 136 -18.37 6.21 -3.14
CA ARG A 136 -17.57 7.36 -2.70
C ARG A 136 -18.25 8.18 -1.60
N LYS A 137 -19.57 8.30 -1.62
CA LYS A 137 -20.35 9.05 -0.60
C LYS A 137 -20.28 8.40 0.79
N ASP A 138 -19.99 7.11 0.87
CA ASP A 138 -19.91 6.35 2.11
C ASP A 138 -18.48 6.35 2.71
N VAL A 139 -17.50 6.84 1.97
CA VAL A 139 -16.09 6.94 2.42
C VAL A 139 -15.85 8.30 3.07
N LYS A 140 -15.30 8.30 4.28
CA LYS A 140 -14.99 9.51 5.04
C LYS A 140 -13.57 9.48 5.59
N ILE A 141 -12.91 10.64 5.61
CA ILE A 141 -11.67 10.85 6.36
C ILE A 141 -11.92 10.56 7.83
N GLY A 142 -11.00 9.87 8.49
CA GLY A 142 -11.13 9.42 9.88
C GLY A 142 -11.95 8.13 10.06
N MET A 143 -12.55 7.57 8.99
CA MET A 143 -13.24 6.27 9.06
C MET A 143 -12.30 5.20 9.59
N ARG A 144 -12.79 4.40 10.54
CA ARG A 144 -12.04 3.25 11.09
C ARG A 144 -12.08 2.09 10.13
N ILE A 145 -10.93 1.52 9.91
CA ILE A 145 -10.71 0.42 8.97
C ILE A 145 -9.78 -0.62 9.58
N LYS A 146 -9.78 -1.82 9.04
CA LYS A 146 -8.90 -2.91 9.45
C LYS A 146 -8.23 -3.57 8.24
N PRO A 147 -7.02 -4.08 8.38
CA PRO A 147 -6.31 -4.77 7.32
C PRO A 147 -6.96 -6.14 7.03
N LYS A 148 -6.89 -6.51 5.76
CA LYS A 148 -7.22 -7.84 5.25
C LYS A 148 -6.17 -8.26 4.24
N PHE A 149 -6.03 -9.55 4.03
CA PHE A 149 -4.97 -10.11 3.22
C PHE A 149 -5.54 -11.06 2.19
N LYS A 150 -5.04 -10.98 0.95
CA LYS A 150 -5.28 -12.01 -0.06
C LYS A 150 -4.47 -13.25 0.28
N ASP A 151 -4.99 -14.39 -0.09
CA ASP A 151 -4.28 -15.66 0.04
C ASP A 151 -3.39 -15.85 -1.19
N VAL A 152 -2.11 -15.59 -1.01
CA VAL A 152 -1.11 -15.66 -2.08
C VAL A 152 0.13 -16.41 -1.59
N PRO A 153 0.78 -17.23 -2.44
CA PRO A 153 2.05 -17.85 -2.08
C PRO A 153 3.15 -16.80 -1.96
N LEU A 154 4.18 -17.10 -1.17
CA LEU A 154 5.26 -16.15 -0.82
C LEU A 154 5.94 -15.54 -2.06
N GLU A 155 6.13 -16.31 -3.12
CA GLU A 155 6.76 -15.87 -4.36
C GLU A 155 5.92 -14.89 -5.19
N LYS A 156 4.65 -14.72 -4.83
CA LYS A 156 3.71 -13.81 -5.51
C LYS A 156 3.25 -12.65 -4.62
N VAL A 157 3.82 -12.56 -3.42
CA VAL A 157 3.45 -11.48 -2.49
C VAL A 157 3.94 -10.13 -3.01
N ASP A 158 3.06 -9.15 -2.95
CA ASP A 158 3.34 -7.76 -3.29
C ASP A 158 2.48 -6.81 -2.44
N ALA A 159 2.57 -5.51 -2.71
CA ALA A 159 1.79 -4.51 -1.98
C ALA A 159 0.27 -4.68 -2.14
N SER A 160 -0.20 -5.31 -3.22
CA SER A 160 -1.63 -5.56 -3.47
C SER A 160 -2.19 -6.74 -2.67
N THR A 161 -1.33 -7.49 -1.99
CA THR A 161 -1.73 -8.57 -1.07
C THR A 161 -2.52 -8.02 0.11
N LEU A 162 -2.22 -6.78 0.52
CA LEU A 162 -2.89 -6.07 1.60
C LEU A 162 -3.99 -5.15 1.05
N TYR A 163 -5.15 -5.19 1.67
CA TYR A 163 -6.25 -4.26 1.45
C TYR A 163 -6.94 -3.94 2.77
N PHE A 164 -7.81 -2.95 2.78
CA PHE A 164 -8.54 -2.54 3.98
C PHE A 164 -10.04 -2.63 3.79
N VAL A 165 -10.74 -2.92 4.88
CA VAL A 165 -12.20 -2.95 4.94
C VAL A 165 -12.69 -2.07 6.07
N PRO A 166 -13.89 -1.45 5.95
CA PRO A 166 -14.49 -0.71 7.03
C PRO A 166 -14.71 -1.58 8.28
N VAL A 167 -14.52 -1.00 9.46
CA VAL A 167 -14.98 -1.62 10.71
C VAL A 167 -16.48 -1.40 10.81
N LYS A 168 -17.26 -2.47 10.85
CA LYS A 168 -18.70 -2.40 11.13
C LYS A 168 -18.85 -2.02 12.62
N GLU A 169 -19.54 -0.90 12.89
CA GLU A 169 -19.93 -0.49 14.24
C GLU A 169 -21.01 -1.41 14.79
#